data_31856756d9c209d6b6d934e344b7b2ce
#
_entry.id   31856756d9c209d6b6d934e344b7b2ce
#
_cell.length_a   1.000
_cell.length_b   1.000
_cell.length_c   1.000
_cell.angle_alpha   90.00
_cell.angle_beta   90.00
_cell.angle_gamma   90.00
#
_symmetry.space_group_name_H-M   'P 1'
#
loop_
_entity.id
_entity.type
_entity.pdbx_description
1 polymer ?
#
loop_
_entity_poly.entity_id
_entity_poly.type
_entity_poly.pdbx_seq_one_letter_code
_entity_poly.pdbx_strand_id
1 'polypeptide(L)'
;DMNKLFFQNIASLTQSNSNDVPYGSFSDYVSLNPYDRPYNDDGSLNSVLSFNTANPLYEKSLSSYIRNTSGSFIDTFRVRWNILKGLRVEASLSYTQTKSEGETFYSPLSQQFNNTIDANKKGSFDVSNGTTHNLSGNAFAVYNKAWNRRGGDASDLLSLTAGFNIESTRSESHSFSALGILSDKLEHPSMATGYAESRPGGSEDRSRMLGFYVNANYIWHNRYFVDLSFRYEGSSKFGADNKYAPFGSLGLGWNLHKERFLKGSAVSLLKLRMSMGYVGNAGFSPYQAQPA
;
A
#
# COMPACT_ATOMS: atom_id res chain seq x y z
N ASP A 1 12.01 30.81 18.34
CA ASP A 1 13.32 30.68 17.69
C ASP A 1 13.17 30.97 16.20
N MET A 2 13.52 32.19 15.79
CA MET A 2 13.59 32.60 14.39
C MET A 2 14.94 32.13 13.79
N ASN A 3 14.96 31.92 12.48
CA ASN A 3 16.15 31.50 11.71
C ASN A 3 16.78 30.16 12.11
N LYS A 4 15.99 29.21 12.62
CA LYS A 4 16.51 27.87 12.87
C LYS A 4 16.22 26.95 11.71
N LEU A 5 17.24 26.28 11.26
CA LEU A 5 17.23 25.24 10.25
C LEU A 5 17.41 23.88 10.94
N PHE A 6 16.53 22.94 10.62
CA PHE A 6 16.56 21.58 11.15
C PHE A 6 16.67 20.59 10.00
N PHE A 7 17.59 19.66 10.17
CA PHE A 7 17.73 18.52 9.26
C PHE A 7 17.42 17.24 10.02
N GLN A 8 16.76 16.34 9.37
CA GLN A 8 16.49 15.00 9.87
C GLN A 8 16.64 14.01 8.73
N ASN A 9 17.34 12.93 8.98
CA ASN A 9 17.36 11.76 8.13
C ASN A 9 16.86 10.55 8.94
N ILE A 10 16.01 9.74 8.33
CA ILE A 10 15.48 8.51 8.92
C ILE A 10 15.64 7.43 7.88
N ALA A 11 16.52 6.48 8.17
CA ALA A 11 16.69 5.28 7.37
C ALA A 11 16.07 4.08 8.11
N SER A 12 15.33 3.24 7.40
CA SER A 12 14.71 2.02 7.92
C SER A 12 14.95 0.87 6.97
N LEU A 13 15.37 -0.26 7.53
CA LEU A 13 15.51 -1.53 6.82
C LEU A 13 14.60 -2.54 7.49
N THR A 14 13.75 -3.17 6.70
CA THR A 14 12.83 -4.23 7.15
C THR A 14 13.02 -5.45 6.30
N GLN A 15 13.10 -6.61 6.92
CA GLN A 15 13.11 -7.90 6.24
C GLN A 15 12.04 -8.79 6.88
N SER A 16 11.26 -9.45 6.05
CA SER A 16 10.24 -10.42 6.45
C SER A 16 10.45 -11.71 5.67
N ASN A 17 10.46 -12.83 6.39
CA ASN A 17 10.52 -14.15 5.79
C ASN A 17 9.32 -14.95 6.30
N SER A 18 8.62 -15.61 5.39
CA SER A 18 7.50 -16.51 5.69
C SER A 18 7.77 -17.84 5.02
N ASN A 19 7.64 -18.91 5.79
CA ASN A 19 7.66 -20.26 5.28
C ASN A 19 6.34 -20.93 5.65
N ASP A 20 5.71 -21.56 4.69
CA ASP A 20 4.46 -22.25 4.85
C ASP A 20 4.49 -23.56 4.04
N VAL A 21 3.51 -24.40 4.25
CA VAL A 21 3.28 -25.59 3.44
C VAL A 21 2.01 -25.39 2.63
N PRO A 22 1.98 -25.77 1.34
CA PRO A 22 0.81 -25.53 0.49
C PRO A 22 -0.39 -26.43 0.82
N TYR A 23 -0.28 -27.29 1.81
CA TYR A 23 -1.29 -28.26 2.20
C TYR A 23 -1.49 -28.29 3.72
N GLY A 24 -2.69 -28.65 4.14
CA GLY A 24 -3.01 -28.86 5.55
C GLY A 24 -3.57 -27.65 6.26
N SER A 25 -4.32 -26.81 5.55
CA SER A 25 -5.18 -25.80 6.19
C SER A 25 -6.26 -26.49 7.04
N PHE A 26 -6.78 -25.80 8.05
CA PHE A 26 -7.84 -26.38 8.91
C PHE A 26 -9.06 -26.83 8.10
N SER A 27 -9.41 -26.11 7.03
CA SER A 27 -10.52 -26.48 6.15
C SER A 27 -10.29 -27.81 5.43
N ASP A 28 -9.04 -28.15 5.09
CA ASP A 28 -8.71 -29.40 4.41
C ASP A 28 -8.97 -30.61 5.31
N TYR A 29 -8.71 -30.48 6.62
CA TYR A 29 -9.01 -31.52 7.59
C TYR A 29 -10.51 -31.65 7.89
N VAL A 30 -11.23 -30.54 8.00
CA VAL A 30 -12.66 -30.53 8.34
C VAL A 30 -13.52 -31.08 7.20
N SER A 31 -13.08 -30.91 5.96
CA SER A 31 -13.81 -31.39 4.77
C SER A 31 -13.62 -32.87 4.46
N LEU A 32 -12.74 -33.59 5.20
CA LEU A 32 -12.52 -34.98 4.99
C LEU A 32 -13.72 -35.85 5.43
N ASN A 33 -13.89 -36.98 4.76
CA ASN A 33 -14.85 -37.97 5.20
C ASN A 33 -14.37 -38.60 6.53
N PRO A 34 -15.16 -38.55 7.62
CA PRO A 34 -14.75 -39.06 8.94
C PRO A 34 -14.47 -40.58 8.97
N TYR A 35 -14.88 -41.30 7.93
CA TYR A 35 -14.62 -42.73 7.81
C TYR A 35 -13.33 -43.09 7.05
N ASP A 36 -12.68 -42.09 6.47
CA ASP A 36 -11.42 -42.31 5.77
C ASP A 36 -10.30 -42.66 6.73
N ARG A 37 -9.47 -43.62 6.31
CA ARG A 37 -8.28 -44.03 7.06
C ARG A 37 -7.07 -43.27 6.55
N PRO A 38 -6.49 -42.39 7.35
CA PRO A 38 -5.32 -41.63 6.92
C PRO A 38 -4.05 -42.48 6.86
N TYR A 39 -4.06 -43.68 7.48
CA TYR A 39 -2.94 -44.60 7.53
C TYR A 39 -3.31 -45.91 6.88
N ASN A 40 -2.34 -46.56 6.22
CA ASN A 40 -2.39 -47.93 5.75
C ASN A 40 -2.23 -48.93 6.92
N ASP A 41 -2.49 -50.21 6.67
CA ASP A 41 -2.38 -51.27 7.70
C ASP A 41 -0.92 -51.48 8.19
N ASP A 42 0.08 -51.06 7.40
CA ASP A 42 1.51 -51.07 7.74
C ASP A 42 1.96 -49.81 8.51
N GLY A 43 1.07 -48.89 8.82
CA GLY A 43 1.35 -47.66 9.53
C GLY A 43 1.90 -46.52 8.66
N SER A 44 2.08 -46.72 7.36
CA SER A 44 2.44 -45.67 6.44
C SER A 44 1.23 -44.73 6.17
N LEU A 45 1.52 -43.47 5.77
CA LEU A 45 0.45 -42.56 5.39
C LEU A 45 -0.14 -42.95 4.04
N ASN A 46 -1.46 -43.01 3.97
CA ASN A 46 -2.18 -43.18 2.72
C ASN A 46 -2.11 -41.86 1.93
N SER A 47 -1.63 -41.90 0.69
CA SER A 47 -1.52 -40.68 -0.14
C SER A 47 -2.87 -40.20 -0.61
N VAL A 48 -3.84 -41.09 -0.83
CA VAL A 48 -5.16 -40.81 -1.43
C VAL A 48 -6.25 -41.39 -0.53
N LEU A 49 -7.22 -40.56 -0.22
CA LEU A 49 -8.44 -40.90 0.51
C LEU A 49 -9.60 -41.21 -0.45
N SER A 50 -10.78 -41.47 0.10
CA SER A 50 -12.01 -41.68 -0.68
C SER A 50 -12.26 -40.51 -1.66
N PHE A 51 -12.91 -40.86 -2.79
CA PHE A 51 -13.24 -39.90 -3.86
C PHE A 51 -12.02 -39.18 -4.45
N ASN A 52 -10.85 -39.81 -4.44
CA ASN A 52 -9.59 -39.24 -4.94
C ASN A 52 -9.17 -37.96 -4.20
N THR A 53 -9.53 -37.83 -2.92
CA THR A 53 -9.19 -36.71 -2.07
C THR A 53 -7.75 -36.83 -1.57
N ALA A 54 -6.97 -35.77 -1.59
CA ALA A 54 -5.64 -35.74 -1.01
C ALA A 54 -5.69 -35.93 0.51
N ASN A 55 -4.77 -36.76 1.04
CA ASN A 55 -4.60 -36.87 2.49
C ASN A 55 -3.73 -35.69 2.97
N PRO A 56 -4.25 -34.73 3.74
CA PRO A 56 -3.47 -33.58 4.19
C PRO A 56 -2.26 -33.96 5.06
N LEU A 57 -2.33 -35.07 5.78
CA LEU A 57 -1.19 -35.57 6.58
C LEU A 57 -0.07 -36.06 5.68
N TYR A 58 -0.41 -36.76 4.58
CA TYR A 58 0.56 -37.21 3.59
C TYR A 58 1.19 -36.00 2.88
N GLU A 59 0.39 -35.07 2.38
CA GLU A 59 0.86 -33.87 1.70
C GLU A 59 1.80 -33.04 2.60
N LYS A 60 1.46 -32.92 3.88
CA LYS A 60 2.30 -32.26 4.88
C LYS A 60 3.63 -32.96 5.15
N SER A 61 3.70 -34.28 4.93
CA SER A 61 4.93 -35.07 5.11
C SER A 61 5.92 -34.92 3.95
N LEU A 62 5.48 -34.37 2.81
CA LEU A 62 6.32 -34.11 1.65
C LEU A 62 7.18 -32.85 1.86
N SER A 63 8.19 -32.68 1.02
CA SER A 63 9.06 -31.49 1.05
C SER A 63 8.45 -30.25 0.40
N SER A 64 7.16 -30.25 0.06
CA SER A 64 6.48 -29.09 -0.54
C SER A 64 6.48 -27.91 0.41
N TYR A 65 6.75 -26.71 -0.11
CA TYR A 65 6.78 -25.48 0.69
C TYR A 65 6.36 -24.26 -0.12
N ILE A 66 5.95 -23.22 0.60
CA ILE A 66 5.81 -21.85 0.12
C ILE A 66 6.76 -20.98 0.93
N ARG A 67 7.69 -20.31 0.27
CA ARG A 67 8.63 -19.39 0.90
C ARG A 67 8.44 -18.00 0.28
N ASN A 68 8.22 -17.03 1.14
CA ASN A 68 8.16 -15.62 0.74
C ASN A 68 9.18 -14.82 1.53
N THR A 69 10.01 -14.09 0.81
CA THR A 69 10.97 -13.15 1.38
C THR A 69 10.64 -11.76 0.88
N SER A 70 10.54 -10.80 1.78
CA SER A 70 10.35 -9.40 1.42
C SER A 70 11.33 -8.54 2.18
N GLY A 71 12.01 -7.67 1.46
CA GLY A 71 12.92 -6.67 2.01
C GLY A 71 12.47 -5.27 1.61
N SER A 72 12.44 -4.33 2.56
CA SER A 72 12.14 -2.92 2.30
C SER A 72 13.20 -2.03 2.90
N PHE A 73 13.73 -1.13 2.08
CA PHE A 73 14.60 -0.03 2.48
C PHE A 73 13.86 1.27 2.26
N ILE A 74 13.79 2.09 3.30
CA ILE A 74 13.18 3.42 3.28
C ILE A 74 14.21 4.40 3.79
N ASP A 75 14.46 5.47 3.03
CA ASP A 75 15.25 6.60 3.47
C ASP A 75 14.46 7.89 3.28
N THR A 76 14.30 8.65 4.36
CA THR A 76 13.55 9.89 4.38
C THR A 76 14.41 11.02 4.89
N PHE A 77 14.61 12.01 4.05
CA PHE A 77 15.29 13.25 4.36
C PHE A 77 14.27 14.37 4.56
N ARG A 78 14.37 15.11 5.65
CA ARG A 78 13.49 16.22 6.00
C ARG A 78 14.29 17.45 6.34
N VAL A 79 13.81 18.61 5.87
CA VAL A 79 14.32 19.93 6.19
C VAL A 79 13.18 20.79 6.69
N ARG A 80 13.39 21.46 7.80
CA ARG A 80 12.47 22.48 8.32
C ARG A 80 13.24 23.76 8.58
N TRP A 81 12.74 24.85 8.03
CA TRP A 81 13.33 26.16 8.18
C TRP A 81 12.29 27.16 8.69
N ASN A 82 12.50 27.67 9.89
CA ASN A 82 11.71 28.75 10.47
C ASN A 82 12.33 30.09 10.02
N ILE A 83 11.79 30.67 8.94
CA ILE A 83 12.33 31.86 8.28
C ILE A 83 12.09 33.10 9.15
N LEU A 84 10.85 33.28 9.57
CA LEU A 84 10.43 34.35 10.45
C LEU A 84 9.32 33.88 11.38
N LYS A 85 8.95 34.80 12.32
CA LYS A 85 7.82 34.54 13.22
C LYS A 85 6.54 34.35 12.41
N GLY A 86 6.02 33.12 12.47
CA GLY A 86 4.82 32.72 11.75
C GLY A 86 5.05 32.11 10.37
N LEU A 87 6.26 32.21 9.76
CA LEU A 87 6.58 31.59 8.47
C LEU A 87 7.58 30.46 8.62
N ARG A 88 7.16 29.28 8.20
CA ARG A 88 7.93 28.05 8.20
C ARG A 88 7.87 27.39 6.83
N VAL A 89 9.00 26.90 6.35
CA VAL A 89 9.11 26.08 5.15
C VAL A 89 9.55 24.66 5.58
N GLU A 90 8.90 23.67 5.04
CA GLU A 90 9.27 22.27 5.22
C GLU A 90 9.41 21.59 3.87
N ALA A 91 10.41 20.73 3.75
CA ALA A 91 10.60 19.85 2.60
C ALA A 91 10.95 18.46 3.09
N SER A 92 10.43 17.46 2.40
CA SER A 92 10.76 16.06 2.63
C SER A 92 10.92 15.33 1.30
N LEU A 93 11.91 14.44 1.26
CA LEU A 93 12.14 13.51 0.16
C LEU A 93 12.30 12.11 0.75
N SER A 94 11.49 11.18 0.28
CA SER A 94 11.53 9.79 0.72
C SER A 94 11.72 8.87 -0.47
N TYR A 95 12.69 7.97 -0.36
CA TYR A 95 12.90 6.88 -1.29
C TYR A 95 12.60 5.57 -0.60
N THR A 96 11.78 4.75 -1.25
CA THR A 96 11.46 3.40 -0.79
C THR A 96 11.80 2.40 -1.89
N GLN A 97 12.54 1.37 -1.54
CA GLN A 97 12.76 0.20 -2.38
C GLN A 97 12.23 -1.02 -1.66
N THR A 98 11.33 -1.75 -2.30
CA THR A 98 10.81 -3.03 -1.81
C THR A 98 11.17 -4.11 -2.82
N LYS A 99 11.78 -5.19 -2.33
CA LYS A 99 12.02 -6.42 -3.08
C LYS A 99 11.19 -7.53 -2.47
N SER A 100 10.55 -8.33 -3.31
CA SER A 100 9.80 -9.52 -2.91
C SER A 100 10.23 -10.70 -3.75
N GLU A 101 10.45 -11.83 -3.09
CA GLU A 101 10.81 -13.10 -3.72
C GLU A 101 9.85 -14.14 -3.19
N GLY A 102 9.16 -14.84 -4.08
CA GLY A 102 8.27 -15.94 -3.77
C GLY A 102 8.75 -17.21 -4.45
N GLU A 103 8.82 -18.28 -3.69
CA GLU A 103 9.13 -19.61 -4.16
C GLU A 103 8.05 -20.56 -3.68
N THR A 104 7.50 -21.36 -4.59
CA THR A 104 6.58 -22.44 -4.25
C THR A 104 7.07 -23.74 -4.88
N PHE A 105 7.39 -24.69 -4.06
CA PHE A 105 7.78 -26.02 -4.47
C PHE A 105 6.67 -27.03 -4.18
N TYR A 106 6.27 -27.75 -5.19
CA TYR A 106 5.39 -28.89 -5.06
C TYR A 106 6.15 -30.19 -5.38
N SER A 107 6.19 -31.09 -4.41
CA SER A 107 6.78 -32.39 -4.55
C SER A 107 6.16 -33.18 -5.72
N PRO A 108 6.95 -33.94 -6.51
CA PRO A 108 6.41 -34.83 -7.53
C PRO A 108 5.54 -35.94 -6.97
N LEU A 109 5.63 -36.23 -5.67
CA LEU A 109 4.82 -37.19 -4.95
C LEU A 109 3.47 -36.64 -4.50
N SER A 110 3.24 -35.35 -4.64
CA SER A 110 1.98 -34.74 -4.28
C SER A 110 0.81 -35.27 -5.09
N GLN A 111 -0.31 -35.44 -4.43
CA GLN A 111 -1.58 -35.91 -5.00
C GLN A 111 -2.03 -35.08 -6.22
N GLN A 112 -1.69 -33.80 -6.29
CA GLN A 112 -2.04 -32.93 -7.43
C GLN A 112 -1.50 -33.48 -8.76
N PHE A 113 -0.42 -34.29 -8.74
CA PHE A 113 0.18 -34.91 -9.92
C PHE A 113 -0.28 -36.34 -10.18
N ASN A 114 -1.25 -36.88 -9.41
CA ASN A 114 -1.73 -38.27 -9.58
C ASN A 114 -2.26 -38.53 -10.99
N ASN A 115 -2.98 -37.57 -11.57
CA ASN A 115 -3.55 -37.70 -12.91
C ASN A 115 -2.54 -37.32 -14.03
N THR A 116 -1.30 -36.97 -13.66
CA THR A 116 -0.25 -36.62 -14.62
C THR A 116 0.46 -37.90 -15.05
N ILE A 117 0.24 -38.35 -16.27
CA ILE A 117 0.79 -39.59 -16.83
C ILE A 117 2.30 -39.43 -17.07
N ASP A 118 2.73 -38.28 -17.57
CA ASP A 118 4.12 -38.01 -17.89
C ASP A 118 4.90 -37.64 -16.61
N ALA A 119 5.81 -38.53 -16.20
CA ALA A 119 6.66 -38.33 -15.04
C ALA A 119 7.52 -37.05 -15.15
N ASN A 120 7.88 -36.63 -16.35
CA ASN A 120 8.64 -35.40 -16.59
C ASN A 120 7.83 -34.13 -16.39
N LYS A 121 6.54 -34.24 -16.07
CA LYS A 121 5.65 -33.11 -15.73
C LYS A 121 5.22 -33.14 -14.26
N LYS A 122 5.68 -34.07 -13.47
CA LYS A 122 5.39 -34.15 -12.04
C LYS A 122 6.37 -33.30 -11.25
N GLY A 123 5.88 -32.67 -10.20
CA GLY A 123 6.63 -31.70 -9.42
C GLY A 123 6.73 -30.34 -10.11
N SER A 124 6.55 -29.29 -9.38
CA SER A 124 6.68 -27.92 -9.90
C SER A 124 7.49 -27.03 -8.95
N PHE A 125 8.15 -26.06 -9.55
CA PHE A 125 8.87 -25.02 -8.85
C PHE A 125 8.47 -23.68 -9.46
N ASP A 126 7.68 -22.92 -8.72
CA ASP A 126 7.19 -21.61 -9.13
C ASP A 126 8.03 -20.52 -8.48
N VAL A 127 8.55 -19.61 -9.28
CA VAL A 127 9.35 -18.46 -8.83
C VAL A 127 8.67 -17.18 -9.23
N SER A 128 8.58 -16.25 -8.29
CA SER A 128 8.13 -14.89 -8.53
C SER A 128 9.06 -13.89 -7.87
N ASN A 129 9.50 -12.89 -8.63
CA ASN A 129 10.34 -11.80 -8.14
C ASN A 129 9.68 -10.48 -8.45
N GLY A 130 9.63 -9.59 -7.48
CA GLY A 130 9.10 -8.25 -7.63
C GLY A 130 10.06 -7.21 -7.07
N THR A 131 10.16 -6.07 -7.74
CA THR A 131 10.89 -4.91 -7.23
C THR A 131 10.04 -3.66 -7.44
N THR A 132 9.84 -2.92 -6.37
CA THR A 132 9.13 -1.63 -6.43
C THR A 132 10.04 -0.53 -5.92
N HIS A 133 10.15 0.54 -6.70
CA HIS A 133 10.83 1.77 -6.34
C HIS A 133 9.78 2.88 -6.23
N ASN A 134 9.76 3.56 -5.10
CA ASN A 134 8.92 4.73 -4.89
C ASN A 134 9.79 5.90 -4.45
N LEU A 135 9.68 7.02 -5.17
CA LEU A 135 10.25 8.31 -4.80
C LEU A 135 9.09 9.27 -4.54
N SER A 136 8.98 9.77 -3.32
CA SER A 136 7.98 10.75 -2.94
C SER A 136 8.65 12.00 -2.36
N GLY A 137 8.21 13.15 -2.79
CA GLY A 137 8.68 14.45 -2.32
C GLY A 137 7.53 15.38 -2.00
N ASN A 138 7.67 16.15 -0.94
CA ASN A 138 6.72 17.19 -0.57
C ASN A 138 7.47 18.41 -0.06
N ALA A 139 7.10 19.60 -0.54
CA ALA A 139 7.63 20.85 0.00
C ALA A 139 6.50 21.86 0.14
N PHE A 140 6.46 22.54 1.28
CA PHE A 140 5.42 23.51 1.57
C PHE A 140 5.89 24.60 2.51
N ALA A 141 5.23 25.76 2.37
CA ALA A 141 5.35 26.87 3.28
C ALA A 141 4.06 27.01 4.09
N VAL A 142 4.21 27.27 5.37
CA VAL A 142 3.10 27.57 6.28
C VAL A 142 3.31 28.96 6.85
N TYR A 143 2.29 29.80 6.70
CA TYR A 143 2.25 31.11 7.33
C TYR A 143 1.09 31.18 8.31
N ASN A 144 1.42 31.43 9.59
CA ASN A 144 0.45 31.59 10.66
C ASN A 144 0.56 32.99 11.24
N LYS A 145 -0.56 33.70 11.35
CA LYS A 145 -0.62 35.00 11.98
C LYS A 145 -1.84 35.07 12.90
N ALA A 146 -1.59 35.52 14.10
CA ALA A 146 -2.63 35.87 15.06
C ALA A 146 -2.64 37.39 15.31
N TRP A 147 -3.82 37.96 15.40
CA TRP A 147 -4.02 39.34 15.78
C TRP A 147 -4.85 39.43 17.04
N ASN A 148 -4.28 39.98 18.10
CA ASN A 148 -5.04 40.26 19.32
C ASN A 148 -5.63 41.69 19.19
N ARG A 149 -6.94 41.81 19.22
CA ARG A 149 -7.61 43.11 19.24
C ARG A 149 -7.60 43.70 20.66
N ARG A 150 -7.29 45.02 20.76
CA ARG A 150 -7.38 45.72 22.03
C ARG A 150 -8.83 45.67 22.55
N GLY A 151 -9.02 45.09 23.72
CA GLY A 151 -10.29 45.15 24.47
C GLY A 151 -11.21 43.95 24.41
N GLY A 152 -10.74 42.75 24.07
CA GLY A 152 -11.61 41.55 24.14
C GLY A 152 -10.87 40.22 23.93
N ASP A 153 -11.49 39.16 24.35
CA ASP A 153 -11.04 37.75 24.25
C ASP A 153 -11.01 37.19 22.79
N ALA A 154 -11.15 38.05 21.79
CA ALA A 154 -11.29 37.63 20.40
C ALA A 154 -9.99 37.85 19.63
N SER A 155 -9.27 36.75 19.32
CA SER A 155 -8.16 36.76 18.38
C SER A 155 -8.63 36.33 17.00
N ASP A 156 -8.12 37.05 15.97
CA ASP A 156 -8.25 36.63 14.59
C ASP A 156 -7.04 35.73 14.25
N LEU A 157 -7.26 34.65 13.55
CA LEU A 157 -6.21 33.70 13.15
C LEU A 157 -6.26 33.49 11.64
N LEU A 158 -5.11 33.60 11.00
CA LEU A 158 -4.92 33.25 9.60
C LEU A 158 -3.85 32.16 9.53
N SER A 159 -4.17 31.05 8.87
CA SER A 159 -3.23 30.03 8.50
C SER A 159 -3.27 29.81 6.98
N LEU A 160 -2.14 30.02 6.32
CA LEU A 160 -1.97 29.78 4.90
C LEU A 160 -0.92 28.68 4.70
N THR A 161 -1.23 27.70 3.87
CA THR A 161 -0.29 26.67 3.46
C THR A 161 -0.28 26.61 1.95
N ALA A 162 0.90 26.69 1.34
CA ALA A 162 1.09 26.45 -0.09
C ALA A 162 2.24 25.47 -0.29
N GLY A 163 2.07 24.53 -1.19
CA GLY A 163 3.08 23.51 -1.42
C GLY A 163 2.88 22.74 -2.70
N PHE A 164 3.82 21.84 -2.93
CA PHE A 164 3.76 20.88 -4.02
C PHE A 164 4.22 19.51 -3.54
N ASN A 165 3.72 18.47 -4.19
CA ASN A 165 4.13 17.09 -4.00
C ASN A 165 4.47 16.44 -5.33
N ILE A 166 5.44 15.56 -5.29
CA ILE A 166 5.83 14.70 -6.41
C ILE A 166 5.80 13.25 -5.94
N GLU A 167 5.44 12.36 -6.83
CA GLU A 167 5.52 10.92 -6.61
C GLU A 167 5.92 10.22 -7.90
N SER A 168 6.79 9.24 -7.81
CA SER A 168 7.19 8.38 -8.93
C SER A 168 7.32 6.96 -8.41
N THR A 169 6.47 6.08 -8.92
CA THR A 169 6.50 4.65 -8.60
C THR A 169 6.84 3.87 -9.85
N ARG A 170 7.77 2.91 -9.71
CA ARG A 170 8.09 1.91 -10.72
C ARG A 170 8.04 0.55 -10.06
N SER A 171 7.24 -0.34 -10.60
CA SER A 171 7.12 -1.74 -10.17
C SER A 171 7.46 -2.64 -11.33
N GLU A 172 8.31 -3.63 -11.07
CA GLU A 172 8.68 -4.68 -12.01
C GLU A 172 8.41 -6.03 -11.35
N SER A 173 7.89 -6.98 -12.09
CA SER A 173 7.72 -8.35 -11.64
C SER A 173 8.07 -9.34 -12.74
N HIS A 174 8.61 -10.48 -12.32
CA HIS A 174 8.93 -11.60 -13.18
C HIS A 174 8.53 -12.89 -12.51
N SER A 175 7.97 -13.83 -13.27
CA SER A 175 7.60 -15.14 -12.76
C SER A 175 7.82 -16.23 -13.81
N PHE A 176 8.17 -17.41 -13.35
CA PHE A 176 8.22 -18.60 -14.19
C PHE A 176 7.91 -19.84 -13.36
N SER A 177 7.47 -20.89 -14.04
CA SER A 177 7.19 -22.20 -13.46
C SER A 177 8.05 -23.25 -14.15
N ALA A 178 8.84 -23.97 -13.38
CA ALA A 178 9.61 -25.13 -13.80
C ALA A 178 8.84 -26.40 -13.44
N LEU A 179 8.86 -27.41 -14.32
CA LEU A 179 8.13 -28.67 -14.17
C LEU A 179 9.08 -29.86 -14.29
N GLY A 180 8.64 -31.02 -13.77
CA GLY A 180 9.38 -32.26 -13.90
C GLY A 180 10.54 -32.31 -12.91
N ILE A 181 10.26 -32.06 -11.65
CA ILE A 181 11.21 -32.30 -10.57
C ILE A 181 11.21 -33.82 -10.25
N LEU A 182 12.33 -34.47 -10.46
CA LEU A 182 12.40 -35.94 -10.40
C LEU A 182 12.41 -36.53 -8.99
N SER A 183 12.66 -35.71 -7.98
CA SER A 183 12.75 -36.18 -6.60
C SER A 183 12.22 -35.14 -5.62
N ASP A 184 11.57 -35.62 -4.58
CA ASP A 184 11.10 -34.82 -3.45
C ASP A 184 12.21 -34.05 -2.71
N LYS A 185 13.47 -34.47 -2.89
CA LYS A 185 14.65 -33.85 -2.24
C LYS A 185 15.42 -32.87 -3.12
N LEU A 186 15.00 -32.63 -4.37
CA LEU A 186 15.68 -31.78 -5.31
C LEU A 186 14.91 -30.45 -5.46
N GLU A 187 15.01 -29.61 -4.45
CA GLU A 187 14.25 -28.36 -4.29
C GLU A 187 14.92 -27.17 -5.02
N HIS A 188 15.30 -27.35 -6.29
CA HIS A 188 15.91 -26.26 -7.06
C HIS A 188 15.42 -26.25 -8.52
N PRO A 189 15.10 -25.10 -9.12
CA PRO A 189 14.55 -25.02 -10.46
C PRO A 189 15.48 -25.58 -11.55
N SER A 190 16.81 -25.63 -11.32
CA SER A 190 17.76 -26.24 -12.27
C SER A 190 17.63 -27.76 -12.35
N MET A 191 16.90 -28.39 -11.42
CA MET A 191 16.64 -29.84 -11.41
C MET A 191 15.36 -30.21 -12.17
N ALA A 192 14.66 -29.22 -12.71
CA ALA A 192 13.49 -29.44 -13.55
C ALA A 192 13.88 -30.00 -14.92
N THR A 193 13.07 -30.87 -15.47
CA THR A 193 13.24 -31.42 -16.82
C THR A 193 12.71 -30.49 -17.90
N GLY A 194 11.88 -29.51 -17.53
CA GLY A 194 11.28 -28.53 -18.43
C GLY A 194 10.63 -27.37 -17.71
N TYR A 195 9.98 -26.54 -18.49
CA TYR A 195 9.21 -25.42 -18.00
C TYR A 195 7.74 -25.61 -18.32
N ALA A 196 6.86 -24.91 -17.59
CA ALA A 196 5.45 -24.87 -17.94
C ALA A 196 5.28 -24.37 -19.41
N GLU A 197 4.22 -24.81 -20.07
CA GLU A 197 3.93 -24.40 -21.46
C GLU A 197 3.68 -22.89 -21.59
N SER A 198 3.36 -22.22 -20.47
CA SER A 198 3.26 -20.77 -20.37
C SER A 198 4.64 -20.11 -20.44
N ARG A 199 4.74 -19.03 -21.20
CA ARG A 199 5.95 -18.21 -21.22
C ARG A 199 6.21 -17.63 -19.83
N PRO A 200 7.48 -17.34 -19.47
CA PRO A 200 7.76 -16.54 -18.27
C PRO A 200 6.91 -15.29 -18.23
N GLY A 201 6.24 -15.08 -17.10
CA GLY A 201 5.43 -13.90 -16.86
C GLY A 201 6.27 -12.72 -16.44
N GLY A 202 5.74 -11.52 -16.66
CA GLY A 202 6.36 -10.30 -16.16
C GLY A 202 5.49 -9.09 -16.44
N SER A 203 5.64 -8.08 -15.62
CA SER A 203 5.01 -6.78 -15.83
C SER A 203 5.95 -5.66 -15.41
N GLU A 204 5.84 -4.52 -16.06
CA GLU A 204 6.45 -3.26 -15.64
C GLU A 204 5.37 -2.18 -15.62
N ASP A 205 5.21 -1.57 -14.46
CA ASP A 205 4.30 -0.46 -14.25
C ASP A 205 5.07 0.77 -13.80
N ARG A 206 4.74 1.92 -14.38
CA ARG A 206 5.31 3.20 -14.00
C ARG A 206 4.22 4.25 -13.87
N SER A 207 4.18 4.91 -12.72
CA SER A 207 3.30 6.05 -12.48
C SER A 207 4.07 7.24 -11.94
N ARG A 208 3.65 8.44 -12.34
CA ARG A 208 4.18 9.71 -11.84
C ARG A 208 3.04 10.64 -11.52
N MET A 209 3.19 11.39 -10.48
CA MET A 209 2.22 12.39 -10.02
C MET A 209 2.94 13.66 -9.61
N LEU A 210 2.34 14.80 -9.93
CA LEU A 210 2.75 16.12 -9.51
C LEU A 210 1.51 16.88 -9.06
N GLY A 211 1.53 17.42 -7.85
CA GLY A 211 0.42 18.21 -7.32
C GLY A 211 0.89 19.52 -6.72
N PHE A 212 0.13 20.59 -6.97
CA PHE A 212 0.24 21.86 -6.26
C PHE A 212 -0.99 22.04 -5.40
N TYR A 213 -0.83 22.56 -4.20
CA TYR A 213 -1.93 22.80 -3.30
C TYR A 213 -1.79 24.10 -2.52
N VAL A 214 -2.93 24.70 -2.23
CA VAL A 214 -3.05 25.88 -1.37
C VAL A 214 -4.21 25.64 -0.41
N ASN A 215 -3.97 25.87 0.87
CA ASN A 215 -4.99 25.84 1.89
C ASN A 215 -4.97 27.18 2.64
N ALA A 216 -6.13 27.73 2.90
CA ALA A 216 -6.30 28.92 3.69
C ALA A 216 -7.38 28.67 4.76
N ASN A 217 -7.03 28.91 6.00
CA ASN A 217 -7.95 28.87 7.13
C ASN A 217 -7.96 30.26 7.77
N TYR A 218 -9.13 30.86 7.90
CA TYR A 218 -9.30 32.13 8.57
C TYR A 218 -10.36 32.03 9.65
N ILE A 219 -10.00 32.46 10.85
CA ILE A 219 -10.89 32.53 12.00
C ILE A 219 -11.06 33.98 12.38
N TRP A 220 -12.30 34.48 12.27
CA TRP A 220 -12.65 35.82 12.62
C TRP A 220 -13.37 35.89 13.96
N HIS A 221 -12.82 36.66 14.91
CA HIS A 221 -13.37 36.86 16.24
C HIS A 221 -13.66 35.55 17.01
N ASN A 222 -12.97 34.47 16.70
CA ASN A 222 -13.29 33.14 17.26
C ASN A 222 -14.77 32.72 17.06
N ARG A 223 -15.45 33.32 16.07
CA ARG A 223 -16.87 33.07 15.77
C ARG A 223 -17.09 32.50 14.40
N TYR A 224 -16.44 33.03 13.39
CA TYR A 224 -16.62 32.65 12.00
C TYR A 224 -15.36 31.97 11.51
N PHE A 225 -15.53 30.89 10.77
CA PHE A 225 -14.45 30.10 10.20
C PHE A 225 -14.66 29.99 8.71
N VAL A 226 -13.60 30.22 7.97
CA VAL A 226 -13.56 30.01 6.52
C VAL A 226 -12.36 29.09 6.22
N ASP A 227 -12.65 27.96 5.60
CA ASP A 227 -11.66 27.00 5.15
C ASP A 227 -11.71 26.93 3.62
N LEU A 228 -10.61 27.24 2.97
CA LEU A 228 -10.44 27.11 1.52
C LEU A 228 -9.35 26.09 1.25
N SER A 229 -9.61 25.16 0.35
CA SER A 229 -8.61 24.24 -0.16
C SER A 229 -8.67 24.22 -1.69
N PHE A 230 -7.52 24.34 -2.32
CA PHE A 230 -7.37 24.18 -3.74
C PHE A 230 -6.20 23.25 -4.03
N ARG A 231 -6.38 22.31 -4.97
CA ARG A 231 -5.35 21.40 -5.43
C ARG A 231 -5.42 21.29 -6.95
N TYR A 232 -4.26 21.37 -7.59
CA TYR A 232 -4.09 21.13 -9.02
C TYR A 232 -3.13 19.97 -9.18
N GLU A 233 -3.62 18.85 -9.69
CA GLU A 233 -2.91 17.59 -9.69
C GLU A 233 -2.81 17.00 -11.09
N GLY A 234 -1.60 16.58 -11.46
CA GLY A 234 -1.30 15.88 -12.69
C GLY A 234 -0.85 14.46 -12.41
N SER A 235 -1.35 13.52 -13.20
CA SER A 235 -0.98 12.11 -13.10
C SER A 235 -0.71 11.51 -14.47
N SER A 236 0.36 10.70 -14.56
CA SER A 236 0.64 9.93 -15.79
C SER A 236 -0.39 8.82 -16.06
N LYS A 237 -1.26 8.53 -15.11
CA LYS A 237 -2.38 7.59 -15.26
C LYS A 237 -3.54 8.18 -16.05
N PHE A 238 -3.64 9.51 -16.12
CA PHE A 238 -4.65 10.18 -16.93
C PHE A 238 -4.27 10.15 -18.41
N GLY A 239 -5.27 10.16 -19.28
CA GLY A 239 -5.07 10.20 -20.72
C GLY A 239 -4.28 11.43 -21.19
N ALA A 240 -3.75 11.38 -22.40
CA ALA A 240 -2.85 12.41 -22.93
C ALA A 240 -3.43 13.83 -22.90
N ASP A 241 -4.75 13.96 -23.09
CA ASP A 241 -5.44 15.23 -23.23
C ASP A 241 -5.86 15.88 -21.90
N ASN A 242 -5.95 15.11 -20.79
CA ASN A 242 -6.43 15.60 -19.51
C ASN A 242 -5.53 15.13 -18.35
N LYS A 243 -4.23 15.39 -18.46
CA LYS A 243 -3.24 14.98 -17.45
C LYS A 243 -3.39 15.70 -16.10
N TYR A 244 -4.02 16.84 -16.08
CA TYR A 244 -4.16 17.70 -14.90
C TYR A 244 -5.61 17.99 -14.59
N ALA A 245 -5.96 17.97 -13.30
CA ALA A 245 -7.30 18.26 -12.83
C ALA A 245 -7.26 19.21 -11.61
N PRO A 246 -8.13 20.23 -11.56
CA PRO A 246 -8.32 21.04 -10.38
C PRO A 246 -9.29 20.38 -9.41
N PHE A 247 -9.01 20.48 -8.12
CA PHE A 247 -9.87 20.07 -7.02
C PHE A 247 -9.97 21.21 -6.03
N GLY A 248 -11.09 21.31 -5.32
CA GLY A 248 -11.25 22.37 -4.35
C GLY A 248 -12.36 22.11 -3.35
N SER A 249 -12.23 22.73 -2.19
CA SER A 249 -13.29 22.72 -1.18
C SER A 249 -13.40 24.07 -0.47
N LEU A 250 -14.61 24.37 -0.05
CA LEU A 250 -14.98 25.51 0.78
C LEU A 250 -15.69 24.99 2.03
N GLY A 251 -15.22 25.41 3.19
CA GLY A 251 -15.85 25.16 4.48
C GLY A 251 -16.20 26.50 5.15
N LEU A 252 -17.38 26.56 5.72
CA LEU A 252 -17.84 27.70 6.53
C LEU A 252 -18.26 27.17 7.90
N GLY A 253 -17.94 27.91 8.94
CA GLY A 253 -18.31 27.57 10.29
C GLY A 253 -18.69 28.80 11.10
N TRP A 254 -19.65 28.61 11.99
CA TRP A 254 -20.16 29.64 12.87
C TRP A 254 -20.32 29.11 14.30
N ASN A 255 -19.62 29.72 15.24
CA ASN A 255 -19.74 29.47 16.66
C ASN A 255 -20.89 30.30 17.24
N LEU A 256 -22.11 29.82 17.11
CA LEU A 256 -23.33 30.49 17.60
C LEU A 256 -23.30 30.79 19.10
N HIS A 257 -22.70 29.89 19.90
CA HIS A 257 -22.56 30.10 21.35
C HIS A 257 -21.72 31.32 21.74
N LYS A 258 -20.95 31.90 20.81
CA LYS A 258 -20.16 33.13 21.02
C LYS A 258 -20.94 34.37 20.70
N GLU A 259 -22.16 34.26 20.16
CA GLU A 259 -23.00 35.38 19.84
C GLU A 259 -23.65 36.01 21.07
N ARG A 260 -23.90 37.33 20.96
CA ARG A 260 -24.44 38.10 22.09
C ARG A 260 -25.82 37.58 22.55
N PHE A 261 -26.63 37.07 21.62
CA PHE A 261 -27.98 36.57 21.92
C PHE A 261 -28.01 35.23 22.68
N LEU A 262 -26.89 34.50 22.71
CA LEU A 262 -26.73 33.29 23.50
C LEU A 262 -25.88 33.46 24.76
N LYS A 263 -25.35 34.64 25.01
CA LYS A 263 -24.60 34.93 26.21
C LYS A 263 -25.47 34.80 27.46
N GLY A 264 -25.08 33.92 28.40
CA GLY A 264 -25.86 33.67 29.61
C GLY A 264 -26.94 32.61 29.48
N SER A 265 -27.08 31.99 28.29
CA SER A 265 -27.95 30.80 28.12
C SER A 265 -27.29 29.54 28.66
N ALA A 266 -28.08 28.48 28.87
CA ALA A 266 -27.59 27.17 29.29
C ALA A 266 -26.75 26.46 28.17
N VAL A 267 -26.65 27.06 26.98
CA VAL A 267 -25.93 26.50 25.83
C VAL A 267 -24.44 26.86 25.92
N SER A 268 -23.60 25.90 26.33
CA SER A 268 -22.16 26.05 26.43
C SER A 268 -21.42 25.91 25.11
N LEU A 269 -21.95 25.11 24.18
CA LEU A 269 -21.37 24.90 22.83
C LEU A 269 -22.47 24.71 21.80
N LEU A 270 -22.49 25.60 20.79
CA LEU A 270 -23.32 25.48 19.62
C LEU A 270 -22.52 25.97 18.40
N LYS A 271 -22.22 25.06 17.48
CA LYS A 271 -21.43 25.34 16.26
C LYS A 271 -22.19 24.84 15.04
N LEU A 272 -22.39 25.71 14.06
CA LEU A 272 -22.89 25.36 12.73
C LEU A 272 -21.70 25.22 11.77
N ARG A 273 -21.70 24.18 10.92
CA ARG A 273 -20.71 23.99 9.88
C ARG A 273 -21.39 23.57 8.58
N MET A 274 -20.88 24.11 7.48
CA MET A 274 -21.27 23.73 6.14
C MET A 274 -19.99 23.58 5.31
N SER A 275 -19.92 22.56 4.47
CA SER A 275 -18.81 22.38 3.55
C SER A 275 -19.28 21.84 2.22
N MET A 276 -18.61 22.25 1.16
CA MET A 276 -18.80 21.74 -0.19
C MET A 276 -17.44 21.54 -0.85
N GLY A 277 -17.33 20.56 -1.73
CA GLY A 277 -16.06 20.29 -2.40
C GLY A 277 -16.26 19.49 -3.67
N TYR A 278 -15.34 19.71 -4.59
CA TYR A 278 -15.16 18.92 -5.80
C TYR A 278 -13.87 18.13 -5.66
N VAL A 279 -14.00 16.79 -5.70
CA VAL A 279 -12.90 15.84 -5.57
C VAL A 279 -12.91 14.85 -6.72
N GLY A 280 -11.74 14.38 -7.12
CA GLY A 280 -11.57 13.36 -8.13
C GLY A 280 -10.88 12.13 -7.57
N ASN A 281 -10.99 11.02 -8.28
CA ASN A 281 -10.30 9.78 -7.97
C ASN A 281 -9.45 9.34 -9.16
N ALA A 282 -8.18 9.01 -8.92
CA ALA A 282 -7.23 8.44 -9.88
C ALA A 282 -6.93 6.95 -9.60
N GLY A 283 -7.88 6.23 -9.03
CA GLY A 283 -7.74 4.84 -8.55
C GLY A 283 -7.71 3.76 -9.65
N PHE A 284 -7.36 4.09 -10.89
CA PHE A 284 -7.22 3.13 -11.98
C PHE A 284 -5.76 2.77 -12.25
N SER A 285 -5.56 1.58 -12.83
CA SER A 285 -4.22 1.08 -13.18
C SER A 285 -3.57 1.90 -14.29
N PRO A 286 -2.23 2.03 -14.30
CA PRO A 286 -1.50 2.58 -15.43
C PRO A 286 -1.83 1.82 -16.72
N TYR A 287 -1.74 2.50 -17.86
CA TYR A 287 -1.92 1.91 -19.20
C TYR A 287 -3.32 1.33 -19.49
N GLN A 288 -4.32 1.63 -18.70
CA GLN A 288 -5.70 1.30 -19.05
C GLN A 288 -6.20 2.19 -20.20
N ALA A 289 -6.60 1.58 -21.32
CA ALA A 289 -7.33 2.29 -22.36
C ALA A 289 -8.71 2.69 -21.79
N GLN A 290 -9.00 3.98 -21.74
CA GLN A 290 -10.35 4.43 -21.44
C GLN A 290 -11.21 4.21 -22.69
N PRO A 291 -12.34 3.50 -22.63
CA PRO A 291 -13.29 3.52 -23.72
C PRO A 291 -13.78 4.95 -23.92
N ALA A 292 -13.78 5.40 -25.17
CA ALA A 292 -14.27 6.71 -25.58
C ALA A 292 -15.78 6.84 -25.34
#